data_61281d6730864e62898ff1921fb0c6a6
#
_entry.id   61281d6730864e62898ff1921fb0c6a6
#
_cell.length_a   1.000
_cell.length_b   1.000
_cell.length_c   1.000
_cell.angle_alpha   90.00
_cell.angle_beta   90.00
_cell.angle_gamma   90.00
#
_symmetry.space_group_name_H-M   'P 1'
#
loop_
_entity.id
_entity.type
_entity.pdbx_description
1 polymer ?
#
loop_
_entity_poly.entity_id
_entity_poly.type
_entity_poly.pdbx_seq_one_letter_code
_entity_poly.pdbx_strand_id
1 'polypeptide(L)'
;MYGGLIEALGDPYSVYYTPEELDALMNQTQGIYYGIGAYIGFDTDKNMCYISKLIKNSPAINSELQPKDWIVKVDGVDTIGMDSSEIVTYIKGEEGTEVVITVMREGSENYIDVPVKRAKSETPTVEHEMLENKIGYIEITEFDDVTYQQFMDAYNALNEDGMKALV
;
A
#
# COMPACT_ATOMS: atom_id res chain seq x y z
N MET A 1 8.77 -20.10 -22.86
CA MET A 1 9.91 -20.89 -23.39
C MET A 1 11.11 -20.83 -22.44
N TYR A 2 11.56 -19.68 -21.96
CA TYR A 2 12.74 -19.57 -21.09
C TYR A 2 12.50 -20.09 -19.66
N GLY A 3 11.31 -19.91 -19.09
CA GLY A 3 10.96 -20.44 -17.75
C GLY A 3 11.16 -21.96 -17.62
N GLY A 4 10.67 -22.73 -18.60
CA GLY A 4 10.84 -24.18 -18.58
C GLY A 4 12.30 -24.67 -18.74
N LEU A 5 13.18 -23.83 -19.31
CA LEU A 5 14.63 -24.15 -19.36
C LEU A 5 15.28 -23.97 -17.97
N ILE A 6 14.86 -22.96 -17.22
CA ILE A 6 15.36 -22.73 -15.86
C ILE A 6 14.81 -23.76 -14.89
N GLU A 7 13.51 -24.13 -14.99
CA GLU A 7 12.93 -25.23 -14.22
C GLU A 7 13.67 -26.56 -14.43
N ALA A 8 14.12 -26.82 -15.66
CA ALA A 8 14.86 -28.06 -15.98
C ALA A 8 16.27 -28.12 -15.32
N LEU A 9 16.80 -27.01 -14.81
CA LEU A 9 18.07 -27.01 -14.05
C LEU A 9 17.92 -27.66 -12.67
N GLY A 10 16.70 -27.71 -12.12
CA GLY A 10 16.42 -28.27 -10.79
C GLY A 10 17.07 -27.50 -9.64
N ASP A 11 17.51 -26.26 -9.88
CA ASP A 11 18.11 -25.38 -8.88
C ASP A 11 17.03 -24.47 -8.28
N PRO A 12 16.74 -24.59 -6.96
CA PRO A 12 15.69 -23.79 -6.31
C PRO A 12 16.00 -22.30 -6.23
N TYR A 13 17.23 -21.87 -6.50
CA TYR A 13 17.65 -20.45 -6.46
C TYR A 13 17.68 -19.81 -7.84
N SER A 14 17.54 -20.58 -8.91
CA SER A 14 17.47 -20.05 -10.26
C SER A 14 16.05 -19.75 -10.67
N VAL A 15 15.75 -18.48 -10.92
CA VAL A 15 14.42 -18.00 -11.35
C VAL A 15 14.55 -17.18 -12.62
N TYR A 16 13.63 -17.39 -13.56
CA TYR A 16 13.46 -16.53 -14.73
C TYR A 16 12.33 -15.58 -14.50
N TYR A 17 12.59 -14.30 -14.65
CA TYR A 17 11.58 -13.25 -14.62
C TYR A 17 11.35 -12.71 -16.03
N THR A 18 10.11 -12.52 -16.40
CA THR A 18 9.77 -11.64 -17.55
C THR A 18 10.17 -10.20 -17.22
N PRO A 19 10.27 -9.31 -18.23
CA PRO A 19 10.53 -7.90 -17.96
C PRO A 19 9.55 -7.29 -16.94
N GLU A 20 8.27 -7.60 -17.08
CA GLU A 20 7.19 -7.11 -16.22
C GLU A 20 7.31 -7.65 -14.77
N GLU A 21 7.65 -8.94 -14.62
CA GLU A 21 7.89 -9.54 -13.30
C GLU A 21 9.16 -8.98 -12.64
N LEU A 22 10.20 -8.71 -13.43
CA LEU A 22 11.43 -8.09 -12.94
C LEU A 22 11.16 -6.65 -12.46
N ASP A 23 10.43 -5.87 -13.24
CA ASP A 23 10.06 -4.50 -12.86
C ASP A 23 9.20 -4.49 -11.59
N ALA A 24 8.27 -5.44 -11.45
CA ALA A 24 7.47 -5.59 -10.23
C ALA A 24 8.33 -5.93 -9.01
N LEU A 25 9.29 -6.86 -9.17
CA LEU A 25 10.24 -7.24 -8.13
C LEU A 25 11.13 -6.06 -7.71
N MET A 26 11.67 -5.33 -8.70
CA MET A 26 12.52 -4.16 -8.44
C MET A 26 11.76 -3.06 -7.71
N ASN A 27 10.52 -2.76 -8.14
CA ASN A 27 9.66 -1.80 -7.46
C ASN A 27 9.35 -2.23 -6.01
N GLN A 28 9.08 -3.52 -5.78
CA GLN A 28 8.85 -4.06 -4.44
C GLN A 28 10.10 -3.89 -3.55
N THR A 29 11.29 -4.21 -4.07
CA THR A 29 12.56 -4.07 -3.33
C THR A 29 12.88 -2.61 -3.03
N GLN A 30 12.44 -1.69 -3.88
CA GLN A 30 12.61 -0.24 -3.69
C GLN A 30 11.55 0.37 -2.77
N GLY A 31 10.58 -0.41 -2.27
CA GLY A 31 9.46 0.10 -1.48
C GLY A 31 8.52 1.01 -2.28
N ILE A 32 8.50 0.87 -3.61
CA ILE A 32 7.72 1.70 -4.52
C ILE A 32 6.57 0.87 -5.09
N TYR A 33 5.39 1.43 -5.10
CA TYR A 33 4.25 0.84 -5.79
C TYR A 33 3.39 1.90 -6.46
N TYR A 34 2.64 1.47 -7.48
CA TYR A 34 1.72 2.34 -8.22
C TYR A 34 0.30 1.91 -7.90
N GLY A 35 -0.43 2.78 -7.21
CA GLY A 35 -1.78 2.49 -6.75
C GLY A 35 -2.44 3.70 -6.11
N ILE A 36 -3.36 3.45 -5.18
CA ILE A 36 -4.13 4.52 -4.52
C ILE A 36 -3.56 4.95 -3.17
N GLY A 37 -2.70 4.15 -2.55
CA GLY A 37 -2.15 4.42 -1.22
C GLY A 37 -3.12 4.17 -0.08
N ALA A 38 -3.65 2.95 -0.02
CA ALA A 38 -4.48 2.45 1.07
C ALA A 38 -4.05 1.03 1.46
N TYR A 39 -4.16 0.72 2.75
CA TYR A 39 -4.06 -0.65 3.25
C TYR A 39 -5.42 -1.33 3.15
N ILE A 40 -5.42 -2.56 2.66
CA ILE A 40 -6.62 -3.37 2.48
C ILE A 40 -6.56 -4.52 3.49
N GLY A 41 -7.59 -4.61 4.33
CA GLY A 41 -7.84 -5.73 5.22
C GLY A 41 -8.89 -6.67 4.63
N PHE A 42 -8.94 -7.91 5.13
CA PHE A 42 -9.95 -8.88 4.79
C PHE A 42 -10.73 -9.28 6.04
N ASP A 43 -12.05 -9.19 5.96
CA ASP A 43 -12.98 -9.63 7.01
C ASP A 43 -13.52 -11.01 6.65
N THR A 44 -13.14 -12.00 7.43
CA THR A 44 -13.54 -13.40 7.22
C THR A 44 -15.02 -13.64 7.47
N ASP A 45 -15.64 -12.86 8.37
CA ASP A 45 -17.06 -13.05 8.71
C ASP A 45 -17.97 -12.52 7.60
N LYS A 46 -17.57 -11.44 6.94
CA LYS A 46 -18.30 -10.85 5.82
C LYS A 46 -17.82 -11.37 4.47
N ASN A 47 -16.68 -12.07 4.43
CA ASN A 47 -16.03 -12.51 3.21
C ASN A 47 -15.79 -11.35 2.23
N MET A 48 -15.29 -10.22 2.74
CA MET A 48 -15.11 -8.97 2.01
C MET A 48 -13.84 -8.26 2.43
N CYS A 49 -13.23 -7.58 1.48
CA CYS A 49 -12.14 -6.65 1.77
C CYS A 49 -12.65 -5.27 2.19
N TYR A 50 -11.85 -4.57 2.96
CA TYR A 50 -12.14 -3.21 3.43
C TYR A 50 -10.89 -2.34 3.47
N ILE A 51 -11.06 -1.03 3.41
CA ILE A 51 -10.01 -0.05 3.63
C ILE A 51 -9.66 -0.04 5.12
N SER A 52 -8.48 -0.53 5.50
CA SER A 52 -8.07 -0.55 6.91
C SER A 52 -7.41 0.76 7.35
N LYS A 53 -6.57 1.35 6.49
CA LYS A 53 -5.86 2.62 6.75
C LYS A 53 -5.59 3.32 5.43
N LEU A 54 -5.61 4.64 5.41
CA LEU A 54 -5.14 5.47 4.30
C LEU A 54 -3.72 5.94 4.58
N ILE A 55 -2.87 5.91 3.56
CA ILE A 55 -1.48 6.35 3.66
C ILE A 55 -1.43 7.87 3.55
N LYS A 56 -0.66 8.53 4.41
CA LYS A 56 -0.44 9.97 4.34
C LYS A 56 0.16 10.35 2.99
N ASN A 57 -0.24 11.51 2.46
CA ASN A 57 0.24 12.04 1.17
C ASN A 57 -0.07 11.15 -0.04
N SER A 58 -1.01 10.22 0.07
CA SER A 58 -1.44 9.35 -1.02
C SER A 58 -2.68 9.88 -1.75
N PRO A 59 -3.00 9.37 -2.96
CA PRO A 59 -4.24 9.70 -3.64
C PRO A 59 -5.50 9.35 -2.83
N ALA A 60 -5.48 8.23 -2.12
CA ALA A 60 -6.64 7.76 -1.35
C ALA A 60 -7.02 8.72 -0.21
N ILE A 61 -6.05 9.36 0.46
CA ILE A 61 -6.37 10.30 1.55
C ILE A 61 -7.01 11.59 1.04
N ASN A 62 -6.78 11.93 -0.24
CA ASN A 62 -7.36 13.09 -0.90
C ASN A 62 -8.66 12.75 -1.64
N SER A 63 -9.10 11.50 -1.59
CA SER A 63 -10.36 11.02 -2.16
C SER A 63 -11.47 10.98 -1.10
N GLU A 64 -12.65 10.49 -1.50
CA GLU A 64 -13.76 10.27 -0.57
C GLU A 64 -13.68 8.93 0.17
N LEU A 65 -12.61 8.11 -0.04
CA LEU A 65 -12.40 6.86 0.67
C LEU A 65 -12.18 7.10 2.17
N GLN A 66 -12.70 6.19 2.98
CA GLN A 66 -12.57 6.23 4.43
C GLN A 66 -12.13 4.88 4.99
N PRO A 67 -11.41 4.86 6.12
CA PRO A 67 -11.21 3.62 6.86
C PRO A 67 -12.55 2.95 7.21
N LYS A 68 -12.61 1.63 7.07
CA LYS A 68 -13.79 0.77 7.21
C LYS A 68 -14.77 0.81 6.04
N ASP A 69 -14.47 1.47 4.93
CA ASP A 69 -15.21 1.28 3.69
C ASP A 69 -15.01 -0.15 3.18
N TRP A 70 -16.09 -0.86 2.92
CA TRP A 70 -16.07 -2.20 2.34
C TRP A 70 -15.99 -2.11 0.83
N ILE A 71 -15.00 -2.76 0.24
CA ILE A 71 -14.80 -2.75 -1.22
C ILE A 71 -15.77 -3.75 -1.84
N VAL A 72 -16.66 -3.26 -2.67
CA VAL A 72 -17.68 -4.07 -3.36
C VAL A 72 -17.32 -4.30 -4.80
N LYS A 73 -16.75 -3.27 -5.47
CA LYS A 73 -16.27 -3.37 -6.85
C LYS A 73 -15.02 -2.53 -7.07
N VAL A 74 -14.23 -2.93 -8.06
CA VAL A 74 -13.13 -2.14 -8.61
C VAL A 74 -13.30 -2.08 -10.13
N ASP A 75 -13.42 -0.87 -10.69
CA ASP A 75 -13.71 -0.62 -12.12
C ASP A 75 -14.92 -1.44 -12.63
N GLY A 76 -15.95 -1.58 -11.78
CA GLY A 76 -17.17 -2.32 -12.09
C GLY A 76 -17.06 -3.85 -11.93
N VAL A 77 -15.87 -4.40 -11.67
CA VAL A 77 -15.66 -5.82 -11.35
C VAL A 77 -16.07 -6.08 -9.90
N ASP A 78 -16.97 -7.04 -9.68
CA ASP A 78 -17.39 -7.45 -8.34
C ASP A 78 -16.24 -8.11 -7.60
N THR A 79 -15.97 -7.66 -6.37
CA THR A 79 -14.84 -8.12 -5.56
C THR A 79 -15.26 -8.88 -4.30
N ILE A 80 -16.56 -9.16 -4.14
CA ILE A 80 -17.05 -9.92 -2.99
C ILE A 80 -16.50 -11.36 -3.05
N GLY A 81 -15.83 -11.78 -2.00
CA GLY A 81 -15.20 -13.10 -1.90
C GLY A 81 -13.78 -13.19 -2.43
N MET A 82 -13.25 -12.13 -3.05
CA MET A 82 -11.84 -12.04 -3.42
C MET A 82 -10.98 -11.76 -2.19
N ASP A 83 -9.78 -12.31 -2.16
CA ASP A 83 -8.79 -11.96 -1.13
C ASP A 83 -8.13 -10.60 -1.42
N SER A 84 -7.39 -10.08 -0.44
CA SER A 84 -6.74 -8.77 -0.56
C SER A 84 -5.68 -8.72 -1.67
N SER A 85 -4.97 -9.82 -1.93
CA SER A 85 -3.93 -9.89 -2.97
C SER A 85 -4.56 -9.81 -4.35
N GLU A 86 -5.69 -10.47 -4.54
CA GLU A 86 -6.45 -10.45 -5.78
C GLU A 86 -7.00 -9.04 -6.07
N ILE A 87 -7.65 -8.41 -5.08
CA ILE A 87 -8.19 -7.04 -5.23
C ILE A 87 -7.09 -6.04 -5.54
N VAL A 88 -5.94 -6.16 -4.89
CA VAL A 88 -4.78 -5.27 -5.14
C VAL A 88 -4.35 -5.30 -6.60
N THR A 89 -4.49 -6.42 -7.32
CA THR A 89 -4.14 -6.48 -8.75
C THR A 89 -5.04 -5.59 -9.61
N TYR A 90 -6.32 -5.44 -9.26
CA TYR A 90 -7.25 -4.54 -9.95
C TYR A 90 -7.03 -3.08 -9.59
N ILE A 91 -6.61 -2.80 -8.33
CA ILE A 91 -6.37 -1.44 -7.86
C ILE A 91 -5.06 -0.87 -8.41
N LYS A 92 -4.01 -1.68 -8.52
CA LYS A 92 -2.74 -1.27 -9.11
C LYS A 92 -2.89 -0.95 -10.60
N GLY A 93 -2.00 -0.14 -11.13
CA GLY A 93 -1.97 0.22 -12.55
C GLY A 93 -1.05 1.38 -12.83
N GLU A 94 -1.00 1.83 -14.09
CA GLU A 94 -0.12 2.92 -14.52
C GLU A 94 -0.39 4.22 -13.76
N GLU A 95 0.69 4.95 -13.45
CA GLU A 95 0.61 6.25 -12.81
C GLU A 95 -0.23 7.24 -13.61
N GLY A 96 -1.05 8.01 -12.91
CA GLY A 96 -1.95 9.01 -13.50
C GLY A 96 -3.25 8.44 -14.07
N THR A 97 -3.39 7.13 -14.19
CA THR A 97 -4.68 6.51 -14.55
C THR A 97 -5.65 6.56 -13.37
N GLU A 98 -6.94 6.49 -13.66
CA GLU A 98 -8.00 6.48 -12.65
C GLU A 98 -8.51 5.05 -12.41
N VAL A 99 -8.87 4.75 -11.19
CA VAL A 99 -9.61 3.56 -10.78
C VAL A 99 -10.84 3.97 -10.01
N VAL A 100 -11.98 3.36 -10.28
CA VAL A 100 -13.22 3.59 -9.54
C VAL A 100 -13.41 2.48 -8.51
N ILE A 101 -13.42 2.84 -7.23
CA ILE A 101 -13.66 1.91 -6.14
C ILE A 101 -15.07 2.12 -5.64
N THR A 102 -15.92 1.13 -5.86
CA THR A 102 -17.27 1.11 -5.31
C THR A 102 -17.24 0.55 -3.91
N VAL A 103 -17.67 1.33 -2.93
CA VAL A 103 -17.64 0.95 -1.52
C VAL A 103 -19.03 0.92 -0.91
N MET A 104 -19.18 0.07 0.10
CA MET A 104 -20.27 0.07 1.05
C MET A 104 -19.77 0.69 2.36
N ARG A 105 -20.45 1.73 2.83
CA ARG A 105 -20.12 2.47 4.05
C ARG A 105 -21.20 2.31 5.09
N GLU A 106 -20.80 2.13 6.34
CA GLU A 106 -21.75 2.06 7.45
C GLU A 106 -22.58 3.36 7.55
N GLY A 107 -23.88 3.23 7.62
CA GLY A 107 -24.82 4.36 7.65
C GLY A 107 -25.22 4.90 6.28
N SER A 108 -24.68 4.37 5.19
CA SER A 108 -25.12 4.67 3.83
C SER A 108 -26.09 3.59 3.32
N GLU A 109 -27.20 3.99 2.73
CA GLU A 109 -28.17 3.05 2.10
C GLU A 109 -27.70 2.60 0.71
N ASN A 110 -26.81 3.34 0.07
CA ASN A 110 -26.33 3.09 -1.30
C ASN A 110 -24.84 2.87 -1.33
N TYR A 111 -24.38 2.17 -2.35
CA TYR A 111 -22.96 2.09 -2.69
C TYR A 111 -22.47 3.46 -3.16
N ILE A 112 -21.19 3.73 -2.89
CA ILE A 112 -20.51 4.97 -3.22
C ILE A 112 -19.39 4.65 -4.20
N ASP A 113 -19.42 5.26 -5.38
CA ASP A 113 -18.36 5.16 -6.37
C ASP A 113 -17.34 6.26 -6.09
N VAL A 114 -16.12 5.87 -5.77
CA VAL A 114 -15.03 6.78 -5.46
C VAL A 114 -13.95 6.66 -6.53
N PRO A 115 -13.84 7.65 -7.44
CA PRO A 115 -12.74 7.70 -8.40
C PRO A 115 -11.46 8.12 -7.69
N VAL A 116 -10.37 7.38 -7.92
CA VAL A 116 -9.06 7.67 -7.34
C VAL A 116 -8.00 7.60 -8.43
N LYS A 117 -7.18 8.64 -8.57
CA LYS A 117 -6.02 8.61 -9.47
C LYS A 117 -4.92 7.75 -8.88
N ARG A 118 -4.38 6.83 -9.68
CA ARG A 118 -3.20 6.08 -9.29
C ARG A 118 -1.97 6.99 -9.29
N ALA A 119 -1.15 6.87 -8.27
CA ALA A 119 0.12 7.57 -8.19
C ALA A 119 1.20 6.64 -7.67
N LYS A 120 2.45 7.02 -7.93
CA LYS A 120 3.58 6.43 -7.25
C LYS A 120 3.40 6.67 -5.75
N SER A 121 3.43 5.62 -4.99
CA SER A 121 3.36 5.65 -3.53
C SER A 121 4.55 4.89 -2.96
N GLU A 122 5.06 5.38 -1.86
CA GLU A 122 6.13 4.72 -1.13
C GLU A 122 5.55 3.92 0.03
N THR A 123 6.09 2.73 0.28
CA THR A 123 5.73 1.96 1.45
C THR A 123 6.20 2.72 2.69
N PRO A 124 5.32 3.02 3.66
CA PRO A 124 5.75 3.59 4.92
C PRO A 124 6.54 2.53 5.71
N THR A 125 7.85 2.70 5.76
CA THR A 125 8.77 1.82 6.50
C THR A 125 9.23 2.42 7.82
N VAL A 126 8.86 3.69 8.08
CA VAL A 126 9.21 4.44 9.29
C VAL A 126 7.97 5.09 9.87
N GLU A 127 7.69 4.80 11.12
CA GLU A 127 6.69 5.52 11.92
C GLU A 127 7.41 6.28 13.04
N HIS A 128 6.85 7.43 13.46
CA HIS A 128 7.45 8.23 14.52
C HIS A 128 6.40 8.94 15.35
N GLU A 129 6.71 9.15 16.61
CA GLU A 129 5.89 9.94 17.54
C GLU A 129 6.76 10.65 18.58
N MET A 130 6.23 11.74 19.14
CA MET A 130 6.83 12.41 20.29
C MET A 130 6.20 11.87 21.56
N LEU A 131 7.00 11.14 22.37
CA LEU A 131 6.60 10.65 23.68
C LEU A 131 6.67 11.76 24.73
N GLU A 132 6.24 11.45 25.94
CA GLU A 132 6.37 12.33 27.10
C GLU A 132 7.84 12.73 27.35
N ASN A 133 8.05 13.88 28.01
CA ASN A 133 9.37 14.44 28.32
C ASN A 133 10.23 14.78 27.08
N LYS A 134 9.61 14.95 25.91
CA LYS A 134 10.30 15.26 24.64
C LYS A 134 11.26 14.14 24.21
N ILE A 135 10.85 12.90 24.37
CA ILE A 135 11.55 11.75 23.83
C ILE A 135 10.93 11.43 22.48
N GLY A 136 11.73 11.52 21.41
CA GLY A 136 11.32 11.04 20.08
C GLY A 136 11.38 9.52 20.04
N TYR A 137 10.37 8.91 19.43
CA TYR A 137 10.33 7.48 19.13
C TYR A 137 10.27 7.30 17.63
N ILE A 138 11.14 6.46 17.08
CA ILE A 138 11.15 6.09 15.65
C ILE A 138 11.14 4.57 15.56
N GLU A 139 10.16 4.03 14.84
CA GLU A 139 10.06 2.61 14.52
C GLU A 139 10.37 2.39 13.05
N ILE A 140 11.29 1.47 12.76
CA ILE A 140 11.62 1.02 11.42
C ILE A 140 11.06 -0.39 11.26
N THR A 141 10.07 -0.56 10.36
CA THR A 141 9.39 -1.84 10.13
C THR A 141 10.05 -2.67 9.04
N GLU A 142 10.64 -2.00 8.03
CA GLU A 142 11.33 -2.62 6.91
C GLU A 142 12.53 -1.77 6.49
N PHE A 143 13.48 -2.38 5.79
CA PHE A 143 14.66 -1.71 5.24
C PHE A 143 14.64 -1.78 3.70
N ASP A 144 14.08 -0.71 3.09
CA ASP A 144 14.01 -0.50 1.65
C ASP A 144 14.82 0.73 1.25
N ASP A 145 14.92 1.01 -0.03
CA ASP A 145 15.61 2.21 -0.54
C ASP A 145 14.99 3.52 0.00
N VAL A 146 13.68 3.51 0.31
CA VAL A 146 12.96 4.68 0.85
C VAL A 146 13.19 4.90 2.34
N THR A 147 13.61 3.86 3.09
CA THR A 147 13.69 3.89 4.56
C THR A 147 14.62 4.98 5.09
N TYR A 148 15.77 5.17 4.43
CA TYR A 148 16.72 6.21 4.85
C TYR A 148 16.10 7.60 4.81
N GLN A 149 15.42 7.95 3.72
CA GLN A 149 14.82 9.28 3.59
C GLN A 149 13.68 9.45 4.59
N GLN A 150 12.82 8.44 4.75
CA GLN A 150 11.72 8.47 5.72
C GLN A 150 12.23 8.61 7.16
N PHE A 151 13.34 7.93 7.49
CA PHE A 151 13.99 8.09 8.80
C PHE A 151 14.49 9.52 9.02
N MET A 152 15.15 10.10 8.02
CA MET A 152 15.65 11.48 8.12
C MET A 152 14.51 12.49 8.27
N ASP A 153 13.41 12.29 7.54
CA ASP A 153 12.22 13.15 7.65
C ASP A 153 11.57 13.03 9.04
N ALA A 154 11.43 11.81 9.56
CA ALA A 154 10.95 11.56 10.92
C ALA A 154 11.84 12.20 11.99
N TYR A 155 13.16 12.02 11.86
CA TYR A 155 14.14 12.62 12.78
C TYR A 155 14.06 14.16 12.76
N ASN A 156 14.00 14.77 11.59
CA ASN A 156 13.92 16.21 11.44
C ASN A 156 12.62 16.76 12.04
N ALA A 157 11.48 16.11 11.79
CA ALA A 157 10.19 16.49 12.37
C ALA A 157 10.23 16.47 13.91
N LEU A 158 10.75 15.38 14.50
CA LEU A 158 10.90 15.28 15.95
C LEU A 158 11.85 16.33 16.53
N ASN A 159 12.93 16.63 15.80
CA ASN A 159 13.90 17.64 16.23
C ASN A 159 13.31 19.06 16.19
N GLU A 160 12.51 19.40 15.15
CA GLU A 160 11.78 20.67 15.05
C GLU A 160 10.75 20.81 16.18
N ASP A 161 10.11 19.71 16.61
CA ASP A 161 9.21 19.65 17.75
C ASP A 161 9.93 19.72 19.13
N GLY A 162 11.26 19.82 19.12
CA GLY A 162 12.10 20.01 20.30
C GLY A 162 12.42 18.71 21.04
N MET A 163 12.64 17.63 20.31
CA MET A 163 13.14 16.37 20.85
C MET A 163 14.44 16.55 21.63
N LYS A 164 14.54 15.87 22.78
CA LYS A 164 15.71 15.89 23.68
C LYS A 164 16.49 14.59 23.68
N ALA A 165 15.84 13.51 23.36
CA ALA A 165 16.41 12.16 23.26
C ALA A 165 15.62 11.37 22.22
N LEU A 166 16.26 10.36 21.62
CA LEU A 166 15.66 9.47 20.60
C LEU A 166 15.74 8.02 21.07
N VAL A 167 14.66 7.27 20.83
CA VAL A 167 14.54 5.83 20.99
C VAL A 167 14.02 5.22 19.70
#